data_69469bc89f273903df1af3dce7f449ba
#
_entry.id   69469bc89f273903df1af3dce7f449ba
#
_cell.length_a   1.000
_cell.length_b   1.000
_cell.length_c   1.000
_cell.angle_alpha   90.00
_cell.angle_beta   90.00
_cell.angle_gamma   90.00
#
_symmetry.space_group_name_H-M   'P 1'
#
loop_
_entity.id
_entity.type
_entity.pdbx_description
1 polymer ?
#
loop_
_entity_poly.entity_id
_entity_poly.type
_entity_poly.pdbx_seq_one_letter_code
_entity_poly.pdbx_strand_id
1 'polypeptide(L)'
;MEAIKKQGAKIEYESAGRGVGVIKQADGTMFWVDVAGYIGDGSPEQTGHYIVTIVEIASMEQVITATSLGDDLQQTGRSVLYIQFESGKSTIKPESMKMIEQMELYLNANKSKNVFIVGHTDNAGTIEMNMKLSEERAVAVVNTLVGQYNVSAKQVIAKGIGPLAPIASNNSEDGKKLNRRVEMVLQ
;
A
#
# COMPACT_ATOMS: atom_id res chain seq x y z
N MET A 1 3.09 6.00 32.12
CA MET A 1 2.12 6.50 31.11
C MET A 1 2.27 7.97 30.78
N GLU A 2 2.50 8.85 31.74
CA GLU A 2 2.73 10.30 31.50
C GLU A 2 3.81 10.59 30.44
N ALA A 3 4.91 9.85 30.44
CA ALA A 3 6.01 10.04 29.49
C ALA A 3 5.58 9.74 28.04
N ILE A 4 4.74 8.73 27.80
CA ILE A 4 4.24 8.38 26.47
C ILE A 4 3.15 9.37 26.02
N LYS A 5 2.31 9.84 26.93
CA LYS A 5 1.34 10.92 26.65
C LYS A 5 2.02 12.20 26.15
N LYS A 6 3.15 12.57 26.77
CA LYS A 6 3.96 13.73 26.34
C LYS A 6 4.56 13.60 24.94
N GLN A 7 4.72 12.37 24.44
CA GLN A 7 5.16 12.08 23.07
C GLN A 7 3.99 11.98 22.06
N GLY A 8 2.79 12.40 22.45
CA GLY A 8 1.62 12.42 21.57
C GLY A 8 0.93 11.07 21.42
N ALA A 9 1.19 10.11 22.31
CA ALA A 9 0.53 8.80 22.25
C ALA A 9 -0.96 8.93 22.62
N LYS A 10 -1.80 8.28 21.80
CA LYS A 10 -3.18 7.99 22.14
C LYS A 10 -3.18 6.77 23.07
N ILE A 11 -3.70 6.92 24.28
CA ILE A 11 -3.79 5.80 25.23
C ILE A 11 -5.03 4.95 24.88
N GLU A 12 -4.79 3.68 24.61
CA GLU A 12 -5.84 2.71 24.29
C GLU A 12 -6.28 1.92 25.53
N TYR A 13 -5.36 1.72 26.49
CA TYR A 13 -5.63 1.02 27.73
C TYR A 13 -4.72 1.52 28.85
N GLU A 14 -5.24 1.71 30.06
CA GLU A 14 -4.49 2.06 31.26
C GLU A 14 -5.15 1.39 32.48
N SER A 15 -4.36 0.68 33.26
CA SER A 15 -4.74 0.07 34.54
C SER A 15 -3.59 0.19 35.53
N ALA A 16 -3.81 -0.17 36.80
CA ALA A 16 -2.73 -0.23 37.78
C ALA A 16 -1.60 -1.16 37.29
N GLY A 17 -0.42 -0.60 37.05
CA GLY A 17 0.78 -1.35 36.65
C GLY A 17 0.92 -1.66 35.15
N ARG A 18 -0.07 -1.35 34.28
CA ARG A 18 0.07 -1.54 32.83
C ARG A 18 -0.62 -0.44 32.04
N GLY A 19 0.00 -0.06 30.94
CA GLY A 19 -0.63 0.85 29.99
C GLY A 19 -0.18 0.58 28.56
N VAL A 20 -1.12 0.69 27.64
CA VAL A 20 -0.89 0.54 26.20
C VAL A 20 -1.26 1.83 25.50
N GLY A 21 -0.36 2.32 24.66
CA GLY A 21 -0.59 3.52 23.86
C GLY A 21 -0.11 3.35 22.44
N VAL A 22 -0.66 4.16 21.55
CA VAL A 22 -0.27 4.23 20.13
C VAL A 22 0.31 5.60 19.83
N ILE A 23 1.50 5.64 19.25
CA ILE A 23 2.13 6.85 18.71
C ILE A 23 2.09 6.75 17.19
N LYS A 24 1.51 7.74 16.53
CA LYS A 24 1.51 7.85 15.07
C LYS A 24 2.45 8.96 14.64
N GLN A 25 3.43 8.62 13.80
CA GLN A 25 4.36 9.59 13.22
C GLN A 25 3.78 10.29 11.97
N ALA A 26 4.42 11.38 11.56
CA ALA A 26 4.01 12.15 10.40
C ALA A 26 4.13 11.39 9.07
N ASP A 27 5.03 10.41 9.00
CA ASP A 27 5.23 9.51 7.85
C ASP A 27 4.21 8.36 7.78
N GLY A 28 3.33 8.25 8.79
CA GLY A 28 2.31 7.20 8.89
C GLY A 28 2.74 5.97 9.69
N THR A 29 4.00 5.88 10.11
CA THR A 29 4.49 4.81 11.00
C THR A 29 3.75 4.85 12.33
N MET A 30 3.33 3.70 12.83
CA MET A 30 2.67 3.56 14.12
C MET A 30 3.50 2.71 15.06
N PHE A 31 3.63 3.17 16.29
CA PHE A 31 4.26 2.42 17.37
C PHE A 31 3.21 2.06 18.42
N TRP A 32 3.07 0.78 18.70
CA TRP A 32 2.37 0.29 19.87
C TRP A 32 3.36 0.18 21.01
N VAL A 33 3.07 0.85 22.11
CA VAL A 33 3.92 0.87 23.30
C VAL A 33 3.13 0.24 24.44
N ASP A 34 3.57 -0.91 24.90
CA ASP A 34 3.03 -1.58 26.09
C ASP A 34 4.03 -1.44 27.23
N VAL A 35 3.60 -0.85 28.32
CA VAL A 35 4.41 -0.69 29.54
C VAL A 35 3.75 -1.50 30.65
N ALA A 36 4.43 -2.54 31.10
CA ALA A 36 3.99 -3.37 32.22
C ALA A 36 4.95 -3.25 33.39
N GLY A 37 4.46 -2.85 34.54
CA GLY A 37 5.22 -2.83 35.77
C GLY A 37 5.12 -4.16 36.50
N TYR A 38 6.25 -4.67 36.99
CA TYR A 38 6.32 -5.89 37.76
C TYR A 38 6.79 -5.60 39.17
N ILE A 39 6.10 -6.20 40.15
CA ILE A 39 6.54 -6.22 41.54
C ILE A 39 6.76 -7.68 41.94
N GLY A 40 7.81 -7.93 42.68
CA GLY A 40 8.18 -9.25 43.10
C GLY A 40 7.21 -9.91 44.08
N ASP A 41 6.21 -9.18 44.61
CA ASP A 41 5.20 -9.66 45.58
C ASP A 41 3.75 -9.53 45.07
N GLY A 42 3.56 -9.10 43.81
CA GLY A 42 2.23 -8.96 43.20
C GLY A 42 1.48 -7.66 43.53
N SER A 43 2.10 -6.68 44.23
CA SER A 43 1.46 -5.39 44.56
C SER A 43 1.83 -4.29 43.52
N PRO A 44 0.85 -3.55 42.95
CA PRO A 44 1.10 -2.63 41.86
C PRO A 44 1.72 -1.28 42.26
N GLU A 45 1.96 -1.02 43.53
CA GLU A 45 2.30 0.31 44.04
C GLU A 45 3.80 0.59 44.20
N GLN A 46 4.68 -0.42 44.11
CA GLN A 46 6.14 -0.25 44.25
C GLN A 46 6.88 -1.09 43.21
N THR A 47 6.83 -0.69 41.94
CA THR A 47 7.54 -1.40 40.86
C THR A 47 9.04 -1.10 40.89
N GLY A 48 9.84 -2.12 41.27
CA GLY A 48 11.30 -2.07 41.02
C GLY A 48 11.69 -2.36 39.59
N HIS A 49 10.80 -2.96 38.79
CA HIS A 49 11.06 -3.36 37.40
C HIS A 49 9.85 -3.08 36.51
N TYR A 50 10.11 -2.68 35.28
CA TYR A 50 9.08 -2.56 34.24
C TYR A 50 9.60 -3.13 32.93
N ILE A 51 8.68 -3.68 32.12
CA ILE A 51 8.94 -4.11 30.76
C ILE A 51 8.28 -3.11 29.82
N VAL A 52 9.04 -2.62 28.86
CA VAL A 52 8.51 -1.81 27.75
C VAL A 52 8.63 -2.64 26.49
N THR A 53 7.50 -2.95 25.90
CA THR A 53 7.44 -3.60 24.58
C THR A 53 7.03 -2.54 23.55
N ILE A 54 7.85 -2.34 22.55
CA ILE A 54 7.56 -1.43 21.45
C ILE A 54 7.42 -2.29 20.19
N VAL A 55 6.25 -2.23 19.56
CA VAL A 55 6.00 -2.85 18.26
C VAL A 55 5.84 -1.76 17.23
N GLU A 56 6.76 -1.69 16.29
CA GLU A 56 6.67 -0.83 15.14
C GLU A 56 5.76 -1.50 14.09
N ILE A 57 4.69 -0.81 13.73
CA ILE A 57 3.86 -1.19 12.59
C ILE A 57 4.28 -0.25 11.46
N ALA A 58 5.28 -0.66 10.69
CA ALA A 58 5.55 -0.04 9.42
C ALA A 58 4.35 -0.27 8.49
N SER A 59 3.98 0.73 7.69
CA SER A 59 3.07 0.48 6.58
C SER A 59 3.68 -0.65 5.75
N MET A 60 2.94 -1.75 5.53
CA MET A 60 3.40 -2.78 4.60
C MET A 60 3.53 -2.12 3.23
N GLU A 61 4.75 -1.70 2.88
CA GLU A 61 5.05 -1.40 1.49
C GLU A 61 4.99 -2.73 0.74
N GLN A 62 4.17 -2.78 -0.31
CA GLN A 62 4.15 -3.93 -1.19
C GLN A 62 5.53 -4.01 -1.87
N VAL A 63 6.37 -4.92 -1.41
CA VAL A 63 7.65 -5.20 -2.06
C VAL A 63 7.35 -6.10 -3.26
N ILE A 64 7.13 -5.47 -4.42
CA ILE A 64 7.00 -6.16 -5.69
C ILE A 64 8.40 -6.37 -6.27
N THR A 65 8.67 -7.60 -6.71
CA THR A 65 9.87 -7.95 -7.49
C THR A 65 9.46 -8.46 -8.86
N ALA A 66 10.35 -8.39 -9.84
CA ALA A 66 10.11 -8.95 -11.18
C ALA A 66 9.77 -10.46 -11.12
N THR A 67 10.35 -11.19 -10.17
CA THR A 67 10.04 -12.60 -9.93
C THR A 67 8.62 -12.78 -9.41
N SER A 68 8.22 -12.04 -8.35
CA SER A 68 6.86 -12.15 -7.81
C SER A 68 5.79 -11.72 -8.81
N LEU A 69 6.07 -10.72 -9.66
CA LEU A 69 5.22 -10.37 -10.79
C LEU A 69 5.05 -11.54 -11.76
N GLY A 70 6.14 -12.22 -12.09
CA GLY A 70 6.13 -13.40 -12.96
C GLY A 70 5.30 -14.54 -12.38
N ASP A 71 5.46 -14.82 -11.11
CA ASP A 71 4.74 -15.86 -10.38
C ASP A 71 3.22 -15.56 -10.36
N ASP A 72 2.83 -14.34 -10.02
CA ASP A 72 1.42 -13.91 -10.04
C ASP A 72 0.80 -14.07 -11.43
N LEU A 73 1.50 -13.59 -12.46
CA LEU A 73 1.04 -13.65 -13.83
C LEU A 73 0.90 -15.09 -14.35
N GLN A 74 1.79 -15.99 -13.92
CA GLN A 74 1.70 -17.42 -14.30
C GLN A 74 0.57 -18.13 -13.56
N GLN A 75 0.35 -17.82 -12.28
CA GLN A 75 -0.63 -18.51 -11.45
C GLN A 75 -2.06 -18.01 -11.68
N THR A 76 -2.22 -16.68 -11.84
CA THR A 76 -3.54 -16.04 -11.84
C THR A 76 -3.86 -15.28 -13.13
N GLY A 77 -2.90 -15.13 -14.04
CA GLY A 77 -3.02 -14.30 -15.23
C GLY A 77 -2.89 -12.80 -14.98
N ARG A 78 -2.75 -12.36 -13.71
CA ARG A 78 -2.64 -10.95 -13.33
C ARG A 78 -1.77 -10.74 -12.09
N SER A 79 -1.19 -9.55 -11.96
CA SER A 79 -0.56 -9.09 -10.72
C SER A 79 -1.12 -7.74 -10.31
N VAL A 80 -1.38 -7.55 -9.01
CA VAL A 80 -1.96 -6.33 -8.43
C VAL A 80 -0.86 -5.40 -7.96
N LEU A 81 -0.93 -4.13 -8.36
CA LEU A 81 0.09 -3.11 -8.13
C LEU A 81 -0.56 -1.88 -7.49
N TYR A 82 -0.10 -1.51 -6.30
CA TYR A 82 -0.58 -0.32 -5.59
C TYR A 82 0.24 0.92 -5.94
N ILE A 83 0.26 1.27 -7.24
CA ILE A 83 0.91 2.49 -7.74
C ILE A 83 0.18 3.71 -7.18
N GLN A 84 0.90 4.58 -6.51
CA GLN A 84 0.37 5.80 -5.93
C GLN A 84 0.40 6.95 -6.94
N PHE A 85 -0.71 7.67 -6.98
CA PHE A 85 -0.88 8.88 -7.80
C PHE A 85 -1.18 10.07 -6.91
N GLU A 86 -0.96 11.28 -7.43
CA GLU A 86 -1.49 12.48 -6.80
C GLU A 86 -3.02 12.43 -6.73
N SER A 87 -3.59 13.07 -5.69
CA SER A 87 -5.03 13.03 -5.48
C SER A 87 -5.80 13.58 -6.69
N GLY A 88 -6.72 12.77 -7.22
CA GLY A 88 -7.56 13.12 -8.38
C GLY A 88 -6.80 13.25 -9.71
N LYS A 89 -5.51 12.86 -9.77
CA LYS A 89 -4.67 12.98 -10.95
C LYS A 89 -4.09 11.62 -11.40
N SER A 90 -3.46 11.64 -12.57
CA SER A 90 -2.70 10.53 -13.13
C SER A 90 -1.17 10.68 -12.97
N THR A 91 -0.70 11.72 -12.25
CA THR A 91 0.71 11.92 -11.93
C THR A 91 1.18 10.85 -10.95
N ILE A 92 2.13 10.03 -11.36
CA ILE A 92 2.72 8.96 -10.54
C ILE A 92 3.61 9.60 -9.47
N LYS A 93 3.47 9.16 -8.23
CA LYS A 93 4.33 9.62 -7.15
C LYS A 93 5.70 8.94 -7.18
N PRO A 94 6.79 9.65 -6.77
CA PRO A 94 8.15 9.14 -6.83
C PRO A 94 8.36 7.80 -6.11
N GLU A 95 7.66 7.58 -5.00
CA GLU A 95 7.74 6.34 -4.21
C GLU A 95 7.27 5.10 -4.98
N SER A 96 6.46 5.26 -6.03
CA SER A 96 5.99 4.16 -6.87
C SER A 96 6.91 3.81 -8.03
N MET A 97 7.96 4.60 -8.27
CA MET A 97 8.88 4.36 -9.40
C MET A 97 9.60 3.03 -9.28
N LYS A 98 9.97 2.60 -8.07
CA LYS A 98 10.59 1.28 -7.84
C LYS A 98 9.69 0.13 -8.30
N MET A 99 8.38 0.26 -8.15
CA MET A 99 7.43 -0.76 -8.62
C MET A 99 7.36 -0.80 -10.15
N ILE A 100 7.42 0.36 -10.80
CA ILE A 100 7.48 0.44 -12.28
C ILE A 100 8.80 -0.14 -12.82
N GLU A 101 9.91 0.04 -12.13
CA GLU A 101 11.19 -0.62 -12.46
C GLU A 101 11.07 -2.15 -12.42
N GLN A 102 10.36 -2.72 -11.44
CA GLN A 102 10.15 -4.15 -11.39
C GLN A 102 9.25 -4.67 -12.55
N MET A 103 8.26 -3.86 -12.96
CA MET A 103 7.46 -4.16 -14.16
C MET A 103 8.34 -4.15 -15.42
N GLU A 104 9.21 -3.16 -15.55
CA GLU A 104 10.17 -3.06 -16.66
C GLU A 104 11.10 -4.28 -16.70
N LEU A 105 11.73 -4.64 -15.57
CA LEU A 105 12.61 -5.80 -15.48
C LEU A 105 11.91 -7.08 -15.96
N TYR A 106 10.67 -7.30 -15.52
CA TYR A 106 9.87 -8.44 -15.96
C TYR A 106 9.60 -8.39 -17.47
N LEU A 107 9.12 -7.27 -17.99
CA LEU A 107 8.74 -7.11 -19.40
C LEU A 107 9.94 -7.25 -20.33
N ASN A 108 11.09 -6.67 -19.97
CA ASN A 108 12.33 -6.78 -20.76
C ASN A 108 12.94 -8.18 -20.74
N ALA A 109 12.75 -8.93 -19.65
CA ALA A 109 13.12 -10.36 -19.59
C ALA A 109 12.15 -11.26 -20.38
N ASN A 110 10.90 -10.80 -20.63
CA ASN A 110 9.83 -11.59 -21.25
C ASN A 110 9.27 -10.90 -22.51
N LYS A 111 10.12 -10.60 -23.48
CA LYS A 111 9.77 -9.81 -24.68
C LYS A 111 8.66 -10.38 -25.56
N SER A 112 8.36 -11.67 -25.43
CA SER A 112 7.27 -12.35 -26.15
C SER A 112 5.91 -12.21 -25.46
N LYS A 113 5.87 -11.72 -24.22
CA LYS A 113 4.64 -11.54 -23.46
C LYS A 113 4.06 -10.16 -23.72
N ASN A 114 2.75 -10.10 -23.95
CA ASN A 114 1.99 -8.85 -24.01
C ASN A 114 1.09 -8.75 -22.80
N VAL A 115 0.90 -7.54 -22.29
CA VAL A 115 0.10 -7.29 -21.10
C VAL A 115 -0.83 -6.08 -21.28
N PHE A 116 -1.96 -6.13 -20.63
CA PHE A 116 -2.74 -4.94 -20.33
C PHE A 116 -2.28 -4.34 -19.01
N ILE A 117 -2.16 -3.02 -18.96
CA ILE A 117 -2.05 -2.23 -17.74
C ILE A 117 -3.43 -1.67 -17.45
N VAL A 118 -4.08 -2.18 -16.41
CA VAL A 118 -5.49 -1.90 -16.13
C VAL A 118 -5.61 -1.03 -14.88
N GLY A 119 -6.13 0.17 -15.04
CA GLY A 119 -6.40 1.11 -13.94
C GLY A 119 -7.78 0.86 -13.31
N HIS A 120 -7.82 0.96 -11.99
CA HIS A 120 -9.04 0.83 -11.17
C HIS A 120 -9.20 2.02 -10.24
N THR A 121 -10.43 2.30 -9.83
CA THR A 121 -10.77 3.29 -8.80
C THR A 121 -11.65 2.68 -7.72
N ASP A 122 -11.84 3.40 -6.64
CA ASP A 122 -12.98 3.20 -5.75
C ASP A 122 -14.25 3.78 -6.38
N ASN A 123 -15.36 3.76 -5.63
CA ASN A 123 -16.66 4.27 -6.08
C ASN A 123 -16.92 5.75 -5.76
N ALA A 124 -15.92 6.52 -5.36
CA ALA A 124 -16.09 7.94 -5.09
C ALA A 124 -16.20 8.75 -6.40
N GLY A 125 -17.22 9.57 -6.54
CA GLY A 125 -17.52 10.33 -7.76
C GLY A 125 -18.41 9.60 -8.76
N THR A 126 -18.46 10.07 -10.01
CA THR A 126 -19.27 9.45 -11.06
C THR A 126 -18.52 8.33 -11.78
N ILE A 127 -19.27 7.42 -12.40
CA ILE A 127 -18.69 6.32 -13.17
C ILE A 127 -17.84 6.87 -14.33
N GLU A 128 -18.35 7.87 -15.04
CA GLU A 128 -17.66 8.47 -16.20
C GLU A 128 -16.32 9.09 -15.80
N MET A 129 -16.28 9.84 -14.69
CA MET A 129 -15.03 10.42 -14.16
C MET A 129 -14.05 9.32 -13.76
N ASN A 130 -14.53 8.28 -13.10
CA ASN A 130 -13.69 7.16 -12.66
C ASN A 130 -13.17 6.30 -13.82
N MET A 131 -13.97 6.07 -14.84
CA MET A 131 -13.54 5.41 -16.08
C MET A 131 -12.39 6.19 -16.73
N LYS A 132 -12.56 7.50 -16.92
CA LYS A 132 -11.54 8.38 -17.49
C LYS A 132 -10.28 8.41 -16.61
N LEU A 133 -10.40 8.64 -15.31
CA LEU A 133 -9.26 8.71 -14.40
C LEU A 133 -8.45 7.40 -14.37
N SER A 134 -9.14 6.26 -14.35
CA SER A 134 -8.48 4.96 -14.36
C SER A 134 -7.70 4.71 -15.64
N GLU A 135 -8.24 5.12 -16.79
CA GLU A 135 -7.55 5.03 -18.08
C GLU A 135 -6.34 5.98 -18.14
N GLU A 136 -6.50 7.23 -17.73
CA GLU A 136 -5.39 8.19 -17.65
C GLU A 136 -4.24 7.70 -16.76
N ARG A 137 -4.54 7.02 -15.64
CA ARG A 137 -3.54 6.41 -14.77
C ARG A 137 -2.82 5.25 -15.44
N ALA A 138 -3.56 4.37 -16.11
CA ALA A 138 -2.97 3.28 -16.88
C ALA A 138 -2.07 3.80 -18.01
N VAL A 139 -2.51 4.84 -18.72
CA VAL A 139 -1.72 5.51 -19.77
C VAL A 139 -0.45 6.13 -19.17
N ALA A 140 -0.51 6.75 -18.00
CA ALA A 140 0.68 7.32 -17.35
C ALA A 140 1.73 6.24 -17.03
N VAL A 141 1.30 5.06 -16.56
CA VAL A 141 2.20 3.91 -16.30
C VAL A 141 2.81 3.40 -17.62
N VAL A 142 2.00 3.21 -18.67
CA VAL A 142 2.49 2.78 -19.99
C VAL A 142 3.48 3.78 -20.55
N ASN A 143 3.18 5.08 -20.50
CA ASN A 143 4.09 6.13 -20.98
C ASN A 143 5.42 6.12 -20.21
N THR A 144 5.40 5.86 -18.92
CA THR A 144 6.62 5.75 -18.12
C THR A 144 7.43 4.51 -18.52
N LEU A 145 6.80 3.34 -18.66
CA LEU A 145 7.46 2.11 -19.09
C LEU A 145 8.10 2.25 -20.49
N VAL A 146 7.38 2.86 -21.43
CA VAL A 146 7.86 3.03 -22.81
C VAL A 146 8.89 4.15 -22.91
N GLY A 147 8.60 5.31 -22.31
CA GLY A 147 9.39 6.53 -22.51
C GLY A 147 10.65 6.60 -21.65
N GLN A 148 10.61 6.06 -20.42
CA GLN A 148 11.75 6.14 -19.50
C GLN A 148 12.53 4.83 -19.41
N TYR A 149 11.85 3.68 -19.55
CA TYR A 149 12.45 2.35 -19.33
C TYR A 149 12.59 1.53 -20.63
N ASN A 150 12.29 2.11 -21.80
CA ASN A 150 12.45 1.49 -23.11
C ASN A 150 11.70 0.14 -23.28
N VAL A 151 10.61 -0.07 -22.56
CA VAL A 151 9.71 -1.20 -22.80
C VAL A 151 9.05 -1.01 -24.17
N SER A 152 8.92 -2.10 -24.94
CA SER A 152 8.29 -2.02 -26.26
C SER A 152 6.81 -1.60 -26.15
N ALA A 153 6.42 -0.56 -26.85
CA ALA A 153 5.03 -0.11 -26.92
C ALA A 153 4.06 -1.20 -27.45
N LYS A 154 4.57 -2.22 -28.12
CA LYS A 154 3.77 -3.35 -28.56
C LYS A 154 3.44 -4.34 -27.44
N GLN A 155 4.21 -4.33 -26.33
CA GLN A 155 4.01 -5.23 -25.22
C GLN A 155 2.95 -4.74 -24.22
N VAL A 156 2.65 -3.45 -24.19
CA VAL A 156 1.86 -2.84 -23.13
C VAL A 156 0.68 -2.04 -23.70
N ILE A 157 -0.52 -2.32 -23.24
CA ILE A 157 -1.75 -1.62 -23.63
C ILE A 157 -2.44 -1.10 -22.38
N ALA A 158 -2.69 0.21 -22.32
CA ALA A 158 -3.44 0.83 -21.23
C ALA A 158 -4.95 0.58 -21.36
N LYS A 159 -5.60 0.30 -20.25
CA LYS A 159 -7.06 0.22 -20.11
C LYS A 159 -7.49 0.77 -18.76
N GLY A 160 -8.65 1.42 -18.72
CA GLY A 160 -9.29 1.86 -17.50
C GLY A 160 -10.65 1.21 -17.36
N ILE A 161 -10.97 0.66 -16.19
CA ILE A 161 -12.28 0.08 -15.92
C ILE A 161 -12.97 0.72 -14.71
N GLY A 162 -12.39 1.79 -14.18
CA GLY A 162 -13.01 2.55 -13.09
C GLY A 162 -13.33 1.70 -11.88
N PRO A 163 -14.56 1.85 -11.30
CA PRO A 163 -14.98 1.11 -10.11
C PRO A 163 -15.65 -0.24 -10.42
N LEU A 164 -15.64 -0.71 -11.67
CA LEU A 164 -16.48 -1.83 -12.11
C LEU A 164 -16.00 -3.21 -11.61
N ALA A 165 -14.74 -3.33 -11.14
CA ALA A 165 -14.20 -4.57 -10.61
C ALA A 165 -13.58 -4.36 -9.23
N PRO A 166 -14.38 -4.13 -8.17
CA PRO A 166 -13.86 -3.98 -6.83
C PRO A 166 -13.33 -5.32 -6.31
N ILE A 167 -12.21 -5.29 -5.58
CA ILE A 167 -11.66 -6.45 -4.87
C ILE A 167 -11.96 -6.40 -3.37
N ALA A 168 -12.46 -5.26 -2.90
CA ALA A 168 -12.87 -5.04 -1.51
C ALA A 168 -14.11 -4.15 -1.44
N SER A 169 -14.78 -4.14 -0.29
CA SER A 169 -15.95 -3.29 -0.08
C SER A 169 -15.59 -1.81 -0.11
N ASN A 170 -16.36 -1.01 -0.85
CA ASN A 170 -16.22 0.46 -0.86
C ASN A 170 -16.84 1.14 0.37
N ASN A 171 -17.36 0.38 1.34
CA ASN A 171 -17.98 0.95 2.55
C ASN A 171 -16.94 1.37 3.62
N SER A 172 -15.67 0.99 3.45
CA SER A 172 -14.57 1.38 4.31
C SER A 172 -13.45 2.05 3.53
N GLU A 173 -12.69 2.92 4.18
CA GLU A 173 -11.52 3.55 3.55
C GLU A 173 -10.43 2.54 3.20
N ASP A 174 -10.25 1.50 4.01
CA ASP A 174 -9.30 0.41 3.70
C ASP A 174 -9.72 -0.35 2.44
N GLY A 175 -11.01 -0.65 2.29
CA GLY A 175 -11.51 -1.29 1.08
C GLY A 175 -11.40 -0.41 -0.16
N LYS A 176 -11.70 0.89 -0.04
CA LYS A 176 -11.47 1.85 -1.14
C LYS A 176 -10.00 1.93 -1.51
N LYS A 177 -9.08 1.92 -0.53
CA LYS A 177 -7.64 1.92 -0.78
C LYS A 177 -7.20 0.70 -1.61
N LEU A 178 -7.75 -0.48 -1.32
CA LEU A 178 -7.49 -1.69 -2.10
C LEU A 178 -8.07 -1.60 -3.53
N ASN A 179 -9.20 -0.93 -3.71
CA ASN A 179 -9.82 -0.76 -5.02
C ASN A 179 -9.05 0.25 -5.91
N ARG A 180 -8.39 1.25 -5.32
CA ARG A 180 -7.50 2.19 -6.05
C ARG A 180 -6.16 1.52 -6.37
N ARG A 181 -6.12 0.77 -7.46
CA ARG A 181 -4.96 -0.04 -7.87
C ARG A 181 -4.73 -0.01 -9.38
N VAL A 182 -3.61 -0.53 -9.79
CA VAL A 182 -3.30 -0.92 -11.17
C VAL A 182 -3.08 -2.42 -11.22
N GLU A 183 -3.53 -3.07 -12.26
CA GLU A 183 -3.24 -4.48 -12.51
C GLU A 183 -2.41 -4.63 -13.79
N MET A 184 -1.44 -5.52 -13.77
CA MET A 184 -0.78 -6.04 -14.97
C MET A 184 -1.42 -7.39 -15.32
N VAL A 185 -2.01 -7.50 -16.50
CA VAL A 185 -2.81 -8.66 -16.92
C VAL A 185 -2.22 -9.23 -18.21
N LEU A 186 -1.94 -10.53 -18.25
CA LEU A 186 -1.50 -11.21 -19.47
C LEU A 186 -2.59 -11.18 -20.55
N GLN A 187 -2.15 -10.97 -21.82
CA GLN A 187 -3.00 -11.11 -23.00
C GLN A 187 -3.10 -12.55 -23.45
#